data_d817a76eb68cfb28ecee4d3439c961ae
#
_entry.id   d817a76eb68cfb28ecee4d3439c961ae
#
_cell.length_a   1.000
_cell.length_b   1.000
_cell.length_c   1.000
_cell.angle_alpha   90.00
_cell.angle_beta   90.00
_cell.angle_gamma   90.00
#
_symmetry.space_group_name_H-M   'P 1'
#
loop_
_entity.id
_entity.type
_entity.pdbx_description
1 polymer ?
#
loop_
_entity_poly.entity_id
_entity_poly.type
_entity_poly.pdbx_seq_one_letter_code
_entity_poly.pdbx_strand_id
1 'polypeptide(L)'
;FEYVDFQYKENLKKDPYLQAFLKNTSLRDSCYNCKFKKINRISDITLGDFWGVEKVLPEMYDNIGTSLVIINSQKGEELFRNIKENIECKAVEDVNEAIKYNPSMIYSSKIDKNRKKFFENLDILQFDKLVMKYTYKIPIHILVANKCKKIIKKIIKKWNITKYFIFFTFMLQIFTRIKQYFIILMDIYIYKEEVINN
;
A
#
# COMPACT_ATOMS: atom_id res chain seq x y z
N PHE A 1 -12.33 16.69 -6.03
CA PHE A 1 -13.75 16.66 -6.42
C PHE A 1 -14.54 17.23 -5.25
N GLU A 2 -14.99 18.48 -5.36
CA GLU A 2 -15.92 19.09 -4.43
C GLU A 2 -17.33 18.58 -4.76
N TYR A 3 -17.82 17.66 -3.95
CA TYR A 3 -19.25 17.53 -3.74
C TYR A 3 -19.58 18.47 -2.59
N VAL A 4 -20.46 19.40 -2.84
CA VAL A 4 -20.96 20.39 -1.89
C VAL A 4 -21.29 19.67 -0.57
N ASP A 5 -20.52 19.93 0.50
CA ASP A 5 -20.67 19.46 1.88
C ASP A 5 -20.06 18.13 2.33
N PHE A 6 -19.29 17.40 1.51
CA PHE A 6 -18.61 16.20 2.02
C PHE A 6 -17.10 16.21 1.73
N GLN A 7 -16.29 16.31 2.77
CA GLN A 7 -14.83 16.14 2.69
C GLN A 7 -14.44 14.76 3.20
N TYR A 8 -13.98 13.88 2.27
CA TYR A 8 -13.41 12.57 2.63
C TYR A 8 -11.90 12.70 2.84
N LYS A 9 -11.42 12.30 4.03
CA LYS A 9 -10.00 12.25 4.37
C LYS A 9 -9.71 10.95 5.12
N GLU A 10 -8.87 10.10 4.56
CA GLU A 10 -8.49 8.84 5.17
C GLU A 10 -6.98 8.56 4.97
N ASN A 11 -6.42 7.74 5.83
CA ASN A 11 -5.04 7.30 5.73
C ASN A 11 -4.87 6.31 4.57
N LEU A 12 -3.76 6.40 3.83
CA LEU A 12 -3.40 5.51 2.72
C LEU A 12 -3.61 4.02 3.05
N LYS A 13 -3.29 3.59 4.27
CA LYS A 13 -3.42 2.18 4.70
C LYS A 13 -4.86 1.75 4.98
N LYS A 14 -5.79 2.71 5.11
CA LYS A 14 -7.19 2.44 5.42
C LYS A 14 -8.14 2.76 4.27
N ASP A 15 -7.74 3.65 3.36
CA ASP A 15 -8.55 4.00 2.20
C ASP A 15 -8.80 2.77 1.32
N PRO A 16 -10.07 2.35 1.11
CA PRO A 16 -10.38 1.13 0.35
C PRO A 16 -9.94 1.20 -1.11
N TYR A 17 -10.11 2.37 -1.76
CA TYR A 17 -9.73 2.53 -3.16
C TYR A 17 -8.21 2.39 -3.34
N LEU A 18 -7.44 3.10 -2.52
CA LEU A 18 -5.98 3.03 -2.56
C LEU A 18 -5.46 1.63 -2.22
N GLN A 19 -6.12 0.92 -1.29
CA GLN A 19 -5.77 -0.47 -1.01
C GLN A 19 -6.02 -1.39 -2.20
N ALA A 20 -7.15 -1.27 -2.91
CA ALA A 20 -7.43 -2.06 -4.09
C ALA A 20 -6.46 -1.73 -5.25
N PHE A 21 -6.13 -0.45 -5.41
CA PHE A 21 -5.18 0.04 -6.41
C PHE A 21 -3.76 -0.45 -6.15
N LEU A 22 -3.21 -0.17 -4.95
CA LEU A 22 -1.81 -0.50 -4.61
C LEU A 22 -1.53 -2.00 -4.57
N LYS A 23 -2.55 -2.82 -4.35
CA LYS A 23 -2.43 -4.29 -4.41
C LYS A 23 -2.70 -4.87 -5.79
N ASN A 24 -2.83 -4.03 -6.80
CA ASN A 24 -3.08 -4.42 -8.18
C ASN A 24 -4.39 -5.21 -8.38
N THR A 25 -5.36 -5.11 -7.45
CA THR A 25 -6.62 -5.85 -7.53
C THR A 25 -7.61 -5.18 -8.47
N SER A 26 -7.70 -3.83 -8.44
CA SER A 26 -8.67 -3.03 -9.21
C SER A 26 -8.11 -2.40 -10.49
N LEU A 27 -6.88 -2.70 -10.87
CA LEU A 27 -6.25 -2.12 -12.06
C LEU A 27 -6.98 -2.54 -13.34
N ARG A 28 -6.89 -1.71 -14.38
CA ARG A 28 -7.36 -2.05 -15.73
C ARG A 28 -6.54 -3.21 -16.31
N ASP A 29 -7.12 -4.00 -17.21
CA ASP A 29 -6.42 -5.10 -17.86
C ASP A 29 -5.18 -4.65 -18.63
N SER A 30 -5.24 -3.46 -19.24
CA SER A 30 -4.10 -2.84 -19.92
C SER A 30 -2.90 -2.57 -18.99
N CYS A 31 -3.09 -2.44 -17.67
CA CYS A 31 -2.00 -2.22 -16.72
C CYS A 31 -1.11 -3.48 -16.55
N TYR A 32 -1.66 -4.66 -16.77
CA TYR A 32 -0.93 -5.92 -16.62
C TYR A 32 -0.13 -6.30 -17.88
N ASN A 33 -0.46 -5.69 -19.03
CA ASN A 33 0.27 -5.85 -20.29
C ASN A 33 0.50 -4.47 -20.93
N CYS A 34 1.07 -3.54 -20.16
CA CYS A 34 1.24 -2.17 -20.59
C CYS A 34 2.37 -2.05 -21.61
N LYS A 35 2.04 -1.67 -22.83
CA LYS A 35 3.01 -1.47 -23.93
C LYS A 35 3.96 -0.28 -23.72
N PHE A 36 3.64 0.60 -22.78
CA PHE A 36 4.42 1.79 -22.45
C PHE A 36 5.43 1.59 -21.32
N LYS A 37 5.55 0.38 -20.79
CA LYS A 37 6.55 0.01 -19.76
C LYS A 37 7.92 -0.24 -20.38
N LYS A 38 8.58 0.83 -20.77
CA LYS A 38 9.92 0.85 -21.36
C LYS A 38 10.56 2.22 -21.15
N ILE A 39 11.88 2.29 -21.15
CA ILE A 39 12.62 3.55 -21.02
C ILE A 39 12.38 4.42 -22.25
N ASN A 40 12.62 3.89 -23.44
CA ASN A 40 12.40 4.61 -24.70
C ASN A 40 10.91 4.72 -24.99
N ARG A 41 10.33 5.88 -24.73
CA ARG A 41 8.93 6.19 -24.96
C ARG A 41 8.78 7.11 -26.16
N ILE A 42 7.58 7.09 -26.76
CA ILE A 42 7.21 7.97 -27.88
C ILE A 42 6.93 9.42 -27.47
N SER A 43 6.80 9.67 -26.16
CA SER A 43 6.63 11.03 -25.61
C SER A 43 7.94 11.79 -25.66
N ASP A 44 7.90 13.11 -25.89
CA ASP A 44 9.09 13.96 -25.87
C ASP A 44 9.73 14.01 -24.48
N ILE A 45 8.90 14.05 -23.43
CA ILE A 45 9.31 14.01 -22.02
C ILE A 45 8.49 12.98 -21.25
N THR A 46 9.11 12.26 -20.32
CA THR A 46 8.46 11.41 -19.33
C THR A 46 8.68 11.97 -17.95
N LEU A 47 7.59 12.16 -17.20
CA LEU A 47 7.62 12.55 -15.78
C LEU A 47 7.25 11.38 -14.90
N GLY A 48 7.86 11.29 -13.74
CA GLY A 48 7.55 10.30 -12.71
C GLY A 48 8.07 10.72 -11.34
N ASP A 49 7.64 10.03 -10.30
CA ASP A 49 8.21 10.19 -8.98
C ASP A 49 9.62 9.61 -8.96
N PHE A 50 10.58 10.31 -8.33
CA PHE A 50 11.93 9.80 -8.20
C PHE A 50 12.07 8.95 -6.92
N TRP A 51 11.52 7.74 -6.94
CA TRP A 51 11.70 6.80 -5.83
C TRP A 51 13.17 6.44 -5.64
N GLY A 52 13.66 6.57 -4.41
CA GLY A 52 15.05 6.30 -4.07
C GLY A 52 16.01 7.46 -4.36
N VAL A 53 15.48 8.68 -4.56
CA VAL A 53 16.31 9.89 -4.74
C VAL A 53 17.30 10.07 -3.60
N GLU A 54 16.92 9.73 -2.36
CA GLU A 54 17.78 9.79 -1.18
C GLU A 54 19.06 8.92 -1.26
N LYS A 55 19.04 7.93 -2.17
CA LYS A 55 20.18 7.02 -2.41
C LYS A 55 20.97 7.36 -3.66
N VAL A 56 20.32 7.95 -4.66
CA VAL A 56 20.93 8.26 -5.97
C VAL A 56 21.44 9.69 -6.01
N LEU A 57 20.68 10.65 -5.50
CA LEU A 57 20.99 12.07 -5.40
C LEU A 57 20.54 12.62 -4.05
N PRO A 58 21.25 12.32 -2.95
CA PRO A 58 20.85 12.71 -1.59
C PRO A 58 20.59 14.20 -1.42
N GLU A 59 21.31 15.03 -2.15
CA GLU A 59 21.20 16.48 -2.15
C GLU A 59 19.89 17.02 -2.74
N MET A 60 19.18 16.21 -3.54
CA MET A 60 17.88 16.55 -4.11
C MET A 60 16.70 16.00 -3.26
N TYR A 61 17.01 15.38 -2.11
CA TYR A 61 15.99 14.83 -1.21
C TYR A 61 15.55 15.89 -0.20
N ASP A 62 14.30 16.32 -0.28
CA ASP A 62 13.70 17.33 0.59
C ASP A 62 12.56 16.81 1.47
N ASN A 63 12.26 15.51 1.43
CA ASN A 63 11.13 14.85 2.10
C ASN A 63 9.73 15.36 1.66
N ILE A 64 9.65 16.15 0.61
CA ILE A 64 8.38 16.62 0.01
C ILE A 64 8.08 15.80 -1.24
N GLY A 65 9.10 15.57 -2.06
CA GLY A 65 9.05 14.74 -3.25
C GLY A 65 9.81 15.35 -4.41
N THR A 66 10.63 14.54 -5.03
CA THR A 66 11.46 14.91 -6.20
C THR A 66 10.90 14.24 -7.44
N SER A 67 10.75 14.99 -8.53
CA SER A 67 10.32 14.46 -9.82
C SER A 67 11.49 13.94 -10.63
N LEU A 68 11.30 12.77 -11.25
CA LEU A 68 12.19 12.25 -12.28
C LEU A 68 11.72 12.73 -13.66
N VAL A 69 12.63 13.36 -14.40
CA VAL A 69 12.38 13.82 -15.77
C VAL A 69 13.28 13.03 -16.72
N ILE A 70 12.68 12.32 -17.67
CA ILE A 70 13.42 11.63 -18.74
C ILE A 70 13.10 12.31 -20.06
N ILE A 71 14.13 12.79 -20.73
CA ILE A 71 14.04 13.45 -22.03
C ILE A 71 14.23 12.38 -23.11
N ASN A 72 13.24 12.22 -23.99
CA ASN A 72 13.21 11.14 -24.98
C ASN A 72 13.45 11.63 -26.43
N SER A 73 13.38 12.94 -26.66
CA SER A 73 13.55 13.51 -28.01
C SER A 73 14.26 14.87 -27.97
N GLN A 74 14.75 15.31 -29.12
CA GLN A 74 15.35 16.64 -29.29
C GLN A 74 14.36 17.76 -28.94
N LYS A 75 13.08 17.59 -29.31
CA LYS A 75 12.02 18.54 -28.97
C LYS A 75 11.81 18.60 -27.44
N GLY A 76 11.87 17.47 -26.77
CA GLY A 76 11.80 17.41 -25.31
C GLY A 76 12.98 18.11 -24.65
N GLU A 77 14.19 17.96 -25.21
CA GLU A 77 15.39 18.65 -24.74
C GLU A 77 15.27 20.17 -24.90
N GLU A 78 14.80 20.63 -26.03
CA GLU A 78 14.58 22.06 -26.29
C GLU A 78 13.56 22.64 -25.31
N LEU A 79 12.43 21.95 -25.11
CA LEU A 79 11.42 22.36 -24.13
C LEU A 79 12.00 22.42 -22.71
N PHE A 80 12.74 21.41 -22.30
CA PHE A 80 13.35 21.35 -20.96
C PHE A 80 14.38 22.47 -20.78
N ARG A 81 15.19 22.76 -21.79
CA ARG A 81 16.17 23.83 -21.76
C ARG A 81 15.54 25.21 -21.52
N ASN A 82 14.36 25.46 -22.12
CA ASN A 82 13.64 26.73 -21.98
C ASN A 82 13.10 26.98 -20.56
N ILE A 83 12.89 25.91 -19.77
CA ILE A 83 12.37 26.02 -18.40
C ILE A 83 13.44 25.78 -17.33
N LYS A 84 14.63 25.31 -17.71
CA LYS A 84 15.68 24.86 -16.79
C LYS A 84 16.10 25.91 -15.77
N GLU A 85 16.10 27.18 -16.17
CA GLU A 85 16.49 28.29 -15.27
C GLU A 85 15.43 28.59 -14.21
N ASN A 86 14.19 28.12 -14.38
CA ASN A 86 13.08 28.34 -13.46
C ASN A 86 12.84 27.15 -12.51
N ILE A 87 13.66 26.10 -12.60
CA ILE A 87 13.51 24.89 -11.78
C ILE A 87 14.88 24.49 -11.19
N GLU A 88 14.84 23.96 -9.99
CA GLU A 88 15.99 23.27 -9.42
C GLU A 88 16.08 21.87 -10.02
N CYS A 89 17.17 21.57 -10.70
CA CYS A 89 17.35 20.27 -11.35
C CYS A 89 18.82 19.83 -11.32
N LYS A 90 19.02 18.51 -11.27
CA LYS A 90 20.32 17.87 -11.34
C LYS A 90 20.28 16.67 -12.28
N ALA A 91 21.30 16.51 -13.10
CA ALA A 91 21.38 15.37 -14.00
C ALA A 91 21.79 14.11 -13.26
N VAL A 92 21.19 12.97 -13.67
CA VAL A 92 21.65 11.63 -13.31
C VAL A 92 22.32 11.04 -14.55
N GLU A 93 23.59 10.67 -14.46
CA GLU A 93 24.37 10.21 -15.61
C GLU A 93 23.87 8.86 -16.14
N ASP A 94 23.52 7.92 -15.25
CA ASP A 94 22.98 6.62 -15.64
C ASP A 94 21.46 6.54 -15.39
N VAL A 95 20.71 6.42 -16.47
CA VAL A 95 19.24 6.24 -16.40
C VAL A 95 18.84 5.01 -15.61
N ASN A 96 19.65 3.95 -15.59
CA ASN A 96 19.35 2.73 -14.84
C ASN A 96 19.40 2.99 -13.32
N GLU A 97 20.32 3.81 -12.85
CA GLU A 97 20.35 4.24 -11.45
C GLU A 97 19.13 5.11 -11.12
N ALA A 98 18.72 6.02 -12.01
CA ALA A 98 17.54 6.86 -11.82
C ALA A 98 16.23 6.08 -11.68
N ILE A 99 16.07 4.94 -12.39
CA ILE A 99 14.84 4.14 -12.39
C ILE A 99 14.91 2.92 -11.48
N LYS A 100 16.04 2.62 -10.86
CA LYS A 100 16.32 1.42 -10.06
C LYS A 100 15.27 1.15 -8.97
N TYR A 101 14.83 2.19 -8.31
CA TYR A 101 13.82 2.11 -7.24
C TYR A 101 12.39 2.34 -7.76
N ASN A 102 12.21 2.51 -9.07
CA ASN A 102 10.91 2.68 -9.70
C ASN A 102 10.62 1.58 -10.75
N PRO A 103 10.45 0.32 -10.34
CA PRO A 103 10.24 -0.79 -11.26
C PRO A 103 8.97 -0.62 -12.10
N SER A 104 8.02 0.21 -11.65
CA SER A 104 6.79 0.49 -12.41
C SER A 104 7.05 1.23 -13.73
N MET A 105 8.22 1.79 -13.94
CA MET A 105 8.58 2.44 -15.20
C MET A 105 8.84 1.44 -16.33
N ILE A 106 9.34 0.25 -16.00
CA ILE A 106 9.78 -0.76 -16.98
C ILE A 106 9.01 -2.08 -16.90
N TYR A 107 8.37 -2.36 -15.77
CA TYR A 107 7.61 -3.60 -15.59
C TYR A 107 6.12 -3.32 -15.45
N SER A 108 5.31 -4.12 -16.13
CA SER A 108 3.86 -4.13 -15.93
C SER A 108 3.49 -4.68 -14.55
N SER A 109 2.35 -4.24 -14.03
CA SER A 109 1.83 -4.72 -12.76
C SER A 109 1.52 -6.21 -12.83
N LYS A 110 1.80 -6.95 -11.74
CA LYS A 110 1.41 -8.36 -11.63
C LYS A 110 -0.08 -8.46 -11.32
N ILE A 111 -0.76 -9.40 -11.97
CA ILE A 111 -2.18 -9.67 -11.73
C ILE A 111 -2.35 -10.22 -10.31
N ASP A 112 -3.22 -9.59 -9.50
CA ASP A 112 -3.60 -10.14 -8.20
C ASP A 112 -4.48 -11.39 -8.37
N LYS A 113 -4.19 -12.42 -7.59
CA LYS A 113 -4.92 -13.72 -7.66
C LYS A 113 -6.41 -13.60 -7.36
N ASN A 114 -6.82 -12.58 -6.61
CA ASN A 114 -8.21 -12.36 -6.24
C ASN A 114 -8.95 -11.46 -7.23
N ARG A 115 -8.25 -10.88 -8.24
CA ARG A 115 -8.83 -9.93 -9.19
C ARG A 115 -10.12 -10.45 -9.82
N LYS A 116 -10.13 -11.68 -10.34
CA LYS A 116 -11.32 -12.26 -10.94
C LYS A 116 -12.51 -12.24 -9.99
N LYS A 117 -12.33 -12.74 -8.78
CA LYS A 117 -13.38 -12.77 -7.74
C LYS A 117 -13.77 -11.38 -7.28
N PHE A 118 -12.85 -10.41 -7.29
CA PHE A 118 -13.14 -9.02 -6.97
C PHE A 118 -14.14 -8.44 -7.97
N PHE A 119 -13.88 -8.57 -9.26
CA PHE A 119 -14.78 -8.04 -10.30
C PHE A 119 -16.11 -8.79 -10.40
N GLU A 120 -16.13 -10.11 -10.19
CA GLU A 120 -17.38 -10.91 -10.13
C GLU A 120 -18.34 -10.44 -9.00
N ASN A 121 -17.79 -9.80 -7.97
CA ASN A 121 -18.58 -9.34 -6.82
C ASN A 121 -18.68 -7.80 -6.74
N LEU A 122 -18.22 -7.06 -7.75
CA LEU A 122 -18.18 -5.61 -7.73
C LEU A 122 -19.56 -4.98 -7.58
N ASP A 123 -20.54 -5.52 -8.28
CA ASP A 123 -21.92 -5.02 -8.26
C ASP A 123 -22.80 -5.68 -7.16
N ILE A 124 -22.23 -6.66 -6.43
CA ILE A 124 -22.96 -7.44 -5.41
C ILE A 124 -22.65 -6.91 -4.01
N LEU A 125 -21.40 -6.51 -3.76
CA LEU A 125 -20.94 -6.10 -2.44
C LEU A 125 -20.68 -4.58 -2.40
N GLN A 126 -20.92 -3.97 -1.24
CA GLN A 126 -20.44 -2.62 -0.99
C GLN A 126 -18.91 -2.58 -1.15
N PHE A 127 -18.40 -1.50 -1.72
CA PHE A 127 -16.99 -1.40 -2.14
C PHE A 127 -15.99 -1.62 -0.98
N ASP A 128 -16.24 -1.05 0.18
CA ASP A 128 -15.43 -1.25 1.39
C ASP A 128 -15.35 -2.73 1.80
N LYS A 129 -16.49 -3.43 1.81
CA LYS A 129 -16.57 -4.87 2.12
C LYS A 129 -15.91 -5.72 1.06
N LEU A 130 -16.03 -5.33 -0.22
CA LEU A 130 -15.38 -5.97 -1.36
C LEU A 130 -13.85 -5.90 -1.21
N VAL A 131 -13.32 -4.71 -0.95
CA VAL A 131 -11.89 -4.47 -0.74
C VAL A 131 -11.39 -5.25 0.47
N MET A 132 -12.10 -5.19 1.60
CA MET A 132 -11.74 -5.98 2.80
C MET A 132 -11.67 -7.47 2.51
N LYS A 133 -12.60 -8.00 1.72
CA LYS A 133 -12.67 -9.43 1.41
C LYS A 133 -11.53 -9.91 0.50
N TYR A 134 -11.20 -9.15 -0.54
CA TYR A 134 -10.32 -9.60 -1.62
C TYR A 134 -8.93 -8.96 -1.60
N THR A 135 -8.77 -7.83 -0.93
CA THR A 135 -7.54 -7.04 -0.95
C THR A 135 -6.77 -7.11 0.37
N TYR A 136 -7.47 -7.12 1.50
CA TYR A 136 -6.80 -7.22 2.79
C TYR A 136 -6.30 -8.64 3.07
N LYS A 137 -5.01 -8.78 3.29
CA LYS A 137 -4.49 -9.91 4.05
C LYS A 137 -4.76 -9.61 5.53
N ILE A 138 -5.83 -10.19 6.07
CA ILE A 138 -6.07 -10.07 7.51
C ILE A 138 -4.89 -10.75 8.22
N PRO A 139 -4.15 -10.03 9.06
CA PRO A 139 -3.05 -10.63 9.81
C PRO A 139 -3.52 -11.84 10.60
N ILE A 140 -2.68 -12.87 10.70
CA ILE A 140 -3.05 -14.16 11.33
C ILE A 140 -3.59 -13.95 12.75
N HIS A 141 -2.99 -13.04 13.53
CA HIS A 141 -3.46 -12.74 14.89
C HIS A 141 -4.91 -12.22 14.93
N ILE A 142 -5.35 -11.42 13.93
CA ILE A 142 -6.74 -10.95 13.82
C ILE A 142 -7.67 -12.09 13.43
N LEU A 143 -7.24 -13.00 12.54
CA LEU A 143 -8.00 -14.19 12.17
C LEU A 143 -8.20 -15.10 13.38
N VAL A 144 -7.13 -15.34 14.16
CA VAL A 144 -7.17 -16.12 15.40
C VAL A 144 -8.11 -15.46 16.42
N ALA A 145 -7.95 -14.15 16.66
CA ALA A 145 -8.82 -13.40 17.57
C ALA A 145 -10.32 -13.48 17.18
N ASN A 146 -10.61 -13.36 15.89
CA ASN A 146 -11.98 -13.47 15.38
C ASN A 146 -12.52 -14.90 15.51
N LYS A 147 -11.69 -15.91 15.30
CA LYS A 147 -12.07 -17.32 15.51
C LYS A 147 -12.35 -17.61 16.98
N CYS A 148 -11.48 -17.12 17.90
CA CYS A 148 -11.69 -17.20 19.33
C CYS A 148 -12.97 -16.49 19.78
N LYS A 149 -13.25 -15.26 19.30
CA LYS A 149 -14.49 -14.54 19.58
C LYS A 149 -15.74 -15.34 19.15
N LYS A 150 -15.71 -16.00 17.98
CA LYS A 150 -16.81 -16.83 17.51
C LYS A 150 -17.02 -18.06 18.41
N ILE A 151 -15.94 -18.71 18.87
CA ILE A 151 -16.00 -19.85 19.78
C ILE A 151 -16.55 -19.41 21.14
N ILE A 152 -16.05 -18.32 21.70
CA ILE A 152 -16.52 -17.74 22.96
C ILE A 152 -18.01 -17.39 22.88
N LYS A 153 -18.45 -16.74 21.79
CA LYS A 153 -19.89 -16.47 21.58
C LYS A 153 -20.73 -17.73 21.53
N LYS A 154 -20.24 -18.83 20.92
CA LYS A 154 -20.93 -20.13 20.91
C LYS A 154 -21.01 -20.73 22.32
N ILE A 155 -19.93 -20.66 23.10
CA ILE A 155 -19.88 -21.15 24.48
C ILE A 155 -20.85 -20.34 25.35
N ILE A 156 -20.80 -19.00 25.26
CA ILE A 156 -21.69 -18.10 26.01
C ILE A 156 -23.17 -18.38 25.67
N LYS A 157 -23.50 -18.62 24.39
CA LYS A 157 -24.87 -18.93 23.95
C LYS A 157 -25.34 -20.31 24.42
N LYS A 158 -24.42 -21.27 24.59
CA LYS A 158 -24.72 -22.64 25.06
C LYS A 158 -24.89 -22.72 26.60
N TRP A 159 -24.23 -21.81 27.32
CA TRP A 159 -24.22 -21.75 28.79
C TRP A 159 -25.04 -20.54 29.21
N ASN A 160 -26.25 -20.74 29.71
CA ASN A 160 -27.22 -19.70 30.11
C ASN A 160 -26.57 -18.74 31.13
N ILE A 161 -26.37 -17.47 30.74
CA ILE A 161 -25.32 -16.51 31.20
C ILE A 161 -25.52 -16.03 32.65
N THR A 162 -26.63 -16.24 33.27
CA THR A 162 -26.95 -15.68 34.61
C THR A 162 -26.09 -16.17 35.78
N LYS A 163 -25.28 -17.22 35.59
CA LYS A 163 -24.46 -17.81 36.66
C LYS A 163 -22.96 -17.54 36.60
N TYR A 164 -22.42 -16.86 35.55
CA TYR A 164 -20.99 -16.84 35.28
C TYR A 164 -20.36 -15.48 35.03
N PHE A 165 -20.92 -14.41 35.58
CA PHE A 165 -20.33 -13.05 35.48
C PHE A 165 -18.89 -12.98 36.03
N ILE A 166 -18.58 -13.76 37.07
CA ILE A 166 -17.25 -13.82 37.68
C ILE A 166 -16.22 -14.52 36.77
N PHE A 167 -16.64 -15.56 36.02
CA PHE A 167 -15.76 -16.23 35.07
C PHE A 167 -15.45 -15.34 33.85
N PHE A 168 -16.38 -14.50 33.46
CA PHE A 168 -16.22 -13.57 32.34
C PHE A 168 -15.21 -12.47 32.64
N THR A 169 -15.19 -11.90 33.85
CA THR A 169 -14.20 -10.90 34.28
C THR A 169 -12.80 -11.50 34.38
N PHE A 170 -12.68 -12.74 34.85
CA PHE A 170 -11.41 -13.47 34.92
C PHE A 170 -10.84 -13.77 33.52
N MET A 171 -11.68 -14.20 32.58
CA MET A 171 -11.28 -14.42 31.17
C MET A 171 -10.91 -13.12 30.44
N LEU A 172 -11.56 -12.01 30.74
CA LEU A 172 -11.17 -10.70 30.22
C LEU A 172 -9.79 -10.26 30.71
N GLN A 173 -9.44 -10.52 31.96
CA GLN A 173 -8.10 -10.23 32.50
C GLN A 173 -7.02 -11.13 31.87
N ILE A 174 -7.32 -12.41 31.61
CA ILE A 174 -6.39 -13.30 30.90
C ILE A 174 -6.20 -12.80 29.46
N PHE A 175 -7.26 -12.39 28.77
CA PHE A 175 -7.17 -11.88 27.39
C PHE A 175 -6.36 -10.58 27.30
N THR A 176 -6.51 -9.67 28.25
CA THR A 176 -5.70 -8.43 28.30
C THR A 176 -4.22 -8.75 28.56
N ARG A 177 -3.91 -9.71 29.42
CA ARG A 177 -2.53 -10.16 29.63
C ARG A 177 -1.93 -10.85 28.40
N ILE A 178 -2.67 -11.74 27.74
CA ILE A 178 -2.21 -12.40 26.50
C ILE A 178 -1.96 -11.35 25.40
N LYS A 179 -2.83 -10.35 25.26
CA LYS A 179 -2.63 -9.25 24.30
C LYS A 179 -1.35 -8.47 24.61
N GLN A 180 -1.06 -8.21 25.87
CA GLN A 180 0.14 -7.51 26.31
C GLN A 180 1.42 -8.33 26.08
N TYR A 181 1.38 -9.64 26.31
CA TYR A 181 2.48 -10.55 25.98
C TYR A 181 2.74 -10.66 24.47
N PHE A 182 1.68 -10.66 23.65
CA PHE A 182 1.83 -10.69 22.19
C PHE A 182 2.42 -9.38 21.62
N ILE A 183 2.07 -8.23 22.19
CA ILE A 183 2.67 -6.95 21.83
C ILE A 183 4.17 -6.96 22.17
N ILE A 184 4.54 -7.39 23.36
CA ILE A 184 5.95 -7.49 23.80
C ILE A 184 6.74 -8.46 22.89
N LEU A 185 6.17 -9.60 22.52
CA LEU A 185 6.83 -10.56 21.61
C LEU A 185 7.00 -9.99 20.19
N MET A 186 6.04 -9.23 19.71
CA MET A 186 6.13 -8.56 18.40
C MET A 186 7.18 -7.44 18.40
N ASP A 187 7.27 -6.65 19.47
CA ASP A 187 8.30 -5.63 19.64
C ASP A 187 9.71 -6.26 19.69
N ILE A 188 9.88 -7.40 20.37
CA ILE A 188 11.15 -8.17 20.41
C ILE A 188 11.48 -8.74 19.02
N TYR A 189 10.50 -9.20 18.26
CA TYR A 189 10.71 -9.75 16.92
C TYR A 189 11.12 -8.65 15.93
N ILE A 190 10.45 -7.51 15.95
CA ILE A 190 10.77 -6.34 15.11
C ILE A 190 12.18 -5.82 15.46
N TYR A 191 12.52 -5.72 16.74
CA TYR A 191 13.86 -5.29 17.18
C TYR A 191 14.97 -6.26 16.73
N LYS A 192 14.70 -7.58 16.70
CA LYS A 192 15.65 -8.57 16.17
C LYS A 192 15.85 -8.46 14.65
N GLU A 193 14.80 -8.19 13.88
CA GLU A 193 14.94 -7.98 12.42
C GLU A 193 15.71 -6.70 12.10
N GLU A 194 15.53 -5.63 12.85
CA GLU A 194 16.29 -4.38 12.69
C GLU A 194 17.77 -4.53 13.04
N VAL A 195 18.12 -5.39 14.03
CA VAL A 195 19.52 -5.64 14.45
C VAL A 195 20.24 -6.62 13.50
N ILE A 196 19.54 -7.49 12.78
CA ILE A 196 20.15 -8.43 11.81
C ILE A 196 20.34 -7.80 10.43
N ASN A 197 19.61 -6.74 10.09
CA ASN A 197 19.66 -6.07 8.79
C ASN A 197 20.47 -4.75 8.78
N ASN A 198 21.15 -4.40 9.89
CA ASN A 198 22.18 -3.38 10.01
C ASN A 198 23.56 -4.03 10.19
#